data_c6f366e3c469b9bfaeed0d7ccce10468
#
_entry.id   c6f366e3c469b9bfaeed0d7ccce10468
#
_cell.length_a   1.000
_cell.length_b   1.000
_cell.length_c   1.000
_cell.angle_alpha   90.00
_cell.angle_beta   90.00
_cell.angle_gamma   90.00
#
_symmetry.space_group_name_H-M   'P 1'
#
loop_
_entity.id
_entity.type
_entity.pdbx_description
1 polymer ?
#
loop_
_entity_poly.entity_id
_entity_poly.type
_entity_poly.pdbx_seq_one_letter_code
_entity_poly.pdbx_strand_id
1 'polypeptide(L)'
;MSFIPPQLLTAAKQAPQGERWLHEVKYDGYRLGACIQGGRVRLYTRGGHDWTDKLRPIEAAIAELGVRDGYLDGELVAIGADGLPDFTALHRAMRGGRHAPRLLYHAFDLLRIRGRDLLSADVLERKQRLADVLERGGERLRYVEHVIGLGPELHAHAHGLGIEGIVSKKIGSGYRPGSRPRAWLKVKCFHVHRFTISRILGGEVAVVEPAGTPAGVVPVYSRPQLARLRPGTTIEVKSLAWRPGQKLRHATLLSIVPDPLAKAA
;
A
#
# COMPACT_ATOMS: atom_id res chain seq x y z
N MET A 1 -24.83 8.64 -8.73
CA MET A 1 -23.41 9.07 -8.78
C MET A 1 -22.57 8.02 -9.46
N SER A 2 -21.54 8.46 -10.17
CA SER A 2 -20.63 7.59 -10.92
C SER A 2 -19.30 7.42 -10.16
N PHE A 3 -18.59 6.39 -10.54
CA PHE A 3 -17.20 6.18 -10.16
C PHE A 3 -16.34 7.43 -10.43
N ILE A 4 -15.52 7.83 -9.47
CA ILE A 4 -14.50 8.87 -9.63
C ILE A 4 -13.15 8.16 -9.78
N PRO A 5 -12.49 8.30 -10.95
CA PRO A 5 -11.17 7.73 -11.15
C PRO A 5 -10.17 8.27 -10.11
N PRO A 6 -9.41 7.42 -9.42
CA PRO A 6 -8.54 7.90 -8.35
C PRO A 6 -7.37 8.74 -8.89
N GLN A 7 -7.02 9.80 -8.16
CA GLN A 7 -5.75 10.51 -8.35
C GLN A 7 -4.59 9.56 -8.03
N LEU A 8 -3.58 9.53 -8.90
CA LEU A 8 -2.44 8.62 -8.80
C LEU A 8 -1.23 9.28 -8.16
N LEU A 9 -0.39 8.46 -7.51
CA LEU A 9 0.83 8.90 -6.84
C LEU A 9 2.01 8.93 -7.82
N THR A 10 2.78 10.01 -7.83
CA THR A 10 4.10 10.10 -8.49
C THR A 10 5.16 9.50 -7.56
N ALA A 11 6.06 8.67 -8.10
CA ALA A 11 7.16 8.13 -7.31
C ALA A 11 8.22 9.21 -7.03
N ALA A 12 8.71 9.25 -5.80
CA ALA A 12 9.82 10.10 -5.37
C ALA A 12 10.88 9.25 -4.65
N LYS A 13 12.15 9.66 -4.73
CA LYS A 13 13.25 8.98 -4.05
C LYS A 13 13.32 9.32 -2.56
N GLN A 14 12.93 10.54 -2.21
CA GLN A 14 12.97 11.08 -0.85
C GLN A 14 11.67 11.79 -0.52
N ALA A 15 11.32 11.81 0.75
CA ALA A 15 10.20 12.58 1.26
C ALA A 15 10.50 14.08 1.17
N PRO A 16 9.57 14.89 0.67
CA PRO A 16 9.74 16.33 0.71
C PRO A 16 9.72 16.83 2.15
N GLN A 17 10.42 17.92 2.41
CA GLN A 17 10.48 18.60 3.71
C GLN A 17 9.64 19.87 3.71
N GLY A 18 9.32 20.35 4.91
CA GLY A 18 8.71 21.65 5.17
C GLY A 18 7.19 21.64 5.16
N GLU A 19 6.62 22.64 5.77
CA GLU A 19 5.20 22.76 6.14
C GLU A 19 4.22 22.83 4.95
N ARG A 20 4.74 22.89 3.72
CA ARG A 20 3.90 22.81 2.51
C ARG A 20 3.46 21.40 2.15
N TRP A 21 3.82 20.41 2.98
CA TRP A 21 3.51 18.99 2.75
C TRP A 21 2.91 18.35 4.00
N LEU A 22 1.85 17.63 3.81
CA LEU A 22 1.40 16.64 4.78
C LEU A 22 1.85 15.24 4.35
N HIS A 23 2.06 14.37 5.32
CA HIS A 23 2.58 13.01 5.11
C HIS A 23 1.72 12.00 5.83
N GLU A 24 1.40 10.91 5.16
CA GLU A 24 0.59 9.82 5.64
C GLU A 24 1.33 8.50 5.49
N VAL A 25 1.02 7.53 6.34
CA VAL A 25 1.46 6.15 6.15
C VAL A 25 0.86 5.61 4.85
N LYS A 26 1.69 4.96 4.03
CA LYS A 26 1.23 4.25 2.84
C LYS A 26 0.84 2.83 3.20
N TYR A 27 -0.45 2.60 3.31
CA TYR A 27 -1.00 1.26 3.50
C TYR A 27 -0.89 0.45 2.21
N ASP A 28 -0.63 -0.85 2.37
CA ASP A 28 -0.54 -1.82 1.29
C ASP A 28 -1.82 -2.64 1.22
N GLY A 29 -2.65 -2.35 0.23
CA GLY A 29 -3.95 -2.97 0.09
C GLY A 29 -4.57 -2.84 -1.30
N TYR A 30 -5.89 -2.77 -1.35
CA TYR A 30 -6.65 -2.43 -2.55
C TYR A 30 -7.32 -1.08 -2.40
N ARG A 31 -6.97 -0.14 -3.28
CA ARG A 31 -7.63 1.17 -3.29
C ARG A 31 -9.09 1.03 -3.68
N LEU A 32 -9.97 1.60 -2.86
CA LEU A 32 -11.40 1.63 -3.05
C LEU A 32 -11.95 3.05 -2.95
N GLY A 33 -12.78 3.42 -3.92
CA GLY A 33 -13.67 4.55 -3.82
C GLY A 33 -15.02 4.11 -3.26
N ALA A 34 -15.47 4.70 -2.16
CA ALA A 34 -16.78 4.46 -1.59
C ALA A 34 -17.76 5.57 -1.99
N CYS A 35 -18.64 5.24 -2.91
CA CYS A 35 -19.69 6.13 -3.42
C CYS A 35 -20.97 5.93 -2.61
N ILE A 36 -21.48 6.98 -2.00
CA ILE A 36 -22.72 6.99 -1.24
C ILE A 36 -23.75 7.83 -1.99
N GLN A 37 -24.92 7.26 -2.28
CA GLN A 37 -26.01 7.98 -2.93
C GLN A 37 -27.36 7.57 -2.35
N GLY A 38 -28.10 8.53 -1.83
CA GLY A 38 -29.37 8.26 -1.17
C GLY A 38 -29.23 7.29 0.02
N GLY A 39 -28.07 7.26 0.67
CA GLY A 39 -27.72 6.34 1.74
C GLY A 39 -27.23 4.95 1.28
N ARG A 40 -27.29 4.64 0.00
CA ARG A 40 -26.77 3.38 -0.56
C ARG A 40 -25.28 3.52 -0.86
N VAL A 41 -24.49 2.54 -0.45
CA VAL A 41 -23.03 2.49 -0.65
C VAL A 41 -22.67 1.59 -1.82
N ARG A 42 -21.72 2.04 -2.65
CA ARG A 42 -21.05 1.20 -3.65
C ARG A 42 -19.55 1.35 -3.52
N LEU A 43 -18.84 0.24 -3.62
CA LEU A 43 -17.39 0.16 -3.46
C LEU A 43 -16.74 -0.13 -4.82
N TYR A 44 -16.00 0.85 -5.33
CA TYR A 44 -15.33 0.73 -6.62
C TYR A 44 -13.83 0.53 -6.44
N THR A 45 -13.29 -0.46 -7.12
CA THR A 45 -11.82 -0.63 -7.21
C THR A 45 -11.19 0.53 -7.98
N ARG A 46 -9.86 0.62 -7.93
CA ARG A 46 -9.09 1.60 -8.73
C ARG A 46 -9.46 1.58 -10.22
N GLY A 47 -9.81 0.42 -10.77
CA GLY A 47 -10.21 0.23 -12.16
C GLY A 47 -11.70 0.46 -12.42
N GLY A 48 -12.49 0.86 -11.44
CA GLY A 48 -13.93 1.11 -11.57
C GLY A 48 -14.82 -0.14 -11.47
N HIS A 49 -14.27 -1.31 -11.11
CA HIS A 49 -15.09 -2.51 -10.89
C HIS A 49 -15.83 -2.39 -9.56
N ASP A 50 -17.12 -2.71 -9.57
CA ASP A 50 -17.96 -2.75 -8.37
C ASP A 50 -17.64 -4.02 -7.55
N TRP A 51 -17.16 -3.82 -6.33
CA TRP A 51 -16.85 -4.87 -5.36
C TRP A 51 -17.78 -4.84 -4.15
N THR A 52 -18.89 -4.17 -4.21
CA THR A 52 -19.84 -4.02 -3.09
C THR A 52 -20.24 -5.38 -2.52
N ASP A 53 -20.63 -6.33 -3.37
CA ASP A 53 -21.07 -7.66 -2.94
C ASP A 53 -19.96 -8.49 -2.28
N LYS A 54 -18.70 -8.27 -2.67
CA LYS A 54 -17.54 -8.94 -2.08
C LYS A 54 -17.14 -8.35 -0.72
N LEU A 55 -17.59 -7.13 -0.41
CA LEU A 55 -17.15 -6.35 0.73
C LEU A 55 -18.31 -5.87 1.61
N ARG A 56 -19.34 -6.69 1.77
CA ARG A 56 -20.53 -6.38 2.58
C ARG A 56 -20.23 -5.84 3.99
N PRO A 57 -19.22 -6.35 4.73
CA PRO A 57 -18.89 -5.80 6.05
C PRO A 57 -18.34 -4.37 6.00
N ILE A 58 -17.66 -3.98 4.91
CA ILE A 58 -17.16 -2.61 4.72
C ILE A 58 -18.29 -1.70 4.21
N GLU A 59 -19.11 -2.20 3.29
CA GLU A 59 -20.31 -1.50 2.82
C GLU A 59 -21.23 -1.13 3.98
N ALA A 60 -21.56 -2.09 4.85
CA ALA A 60 -22.38 -1.87 6.04
C ALA A 60 -21.75 -0.83 6.99
N ALA A 61 -20.47 -0.93 7.29
CA ALA A 61 -19.77 0.01 8.15
C ALA A 61 -19.79 1.46 7.59
N ILE A 62 -19.69 1.62 6.26
CA ILE A 62 -19.80 2.94 5.63
C ILE A 62 -21.24 3.46 5.66
N ALA A 63 -22.24 2.59 5.51
CA ALA A 63 -23.66 2.97 5.61
C ALA A 63 -24.02 3.47 7.02
N GLU A 64 -23.41 2.90 8.07
CA GLU A 64 -23.59 3.31 9.47
C GLU A 64 -23.11 4.74 9.75
N LEU A 65 -22.28 5.35 8.90
CA LEU A 65 -21.90 6.76 9.01
C LEU A 65 -23.10 7.72 8.88
N GLY A 66 -24.24 7.25 8.37
CA GLY A 66 -25.45 8.06 8.18
C GLY A 66 -25.31 9.14 7.11
N VAL A 67 -24.29 9.06 6.25
CA VAL A 67 -24.07 9.97 5.14
C VAL A 67 -25.03 9.58 4.00
N ARG A 68 -25.87 10.53 3.53
CA ARG A 68 -26.78 10.27 2.42
C ARG A 68 -26.11 10.38 1.06
N ASP A 69 -25.21 11.36 0.89
CA ASP A 69 -24.52 11.63 -0.36
C ASP A 69 -23.07 11.99 -0.09
N GLY A 70 -22.14 11.18 -0.59
CA GLY A 70 -20.71 11.32 -0.35
C GLY A 70 -19.84 10.47 -1.25
N TYR A 71 -18.53 10.74 -1.22
CA TYR A 71 -17.52 9.91 -1.87
C TYR A 71 -16.23 9.93 -1.06
N LEU A 72 -15.88 8.76 -0.49
CA LEU A 72 -14.63 8.56 0.24
C LEU A 72 -13.62 7.85 -0.66
N ASP A 73 -12.35 8.21 -0.51
CA ASP A 73 -11.22 7.52 -1.15
C ASP A 73 -10.35 6.90 -0.06
N GLY A 74 -10.04 5.62 -0.19
CA GLY A 74 -9.34 4.88 0.86
C GLY A 74 -8.65 3.63 0.35
N GLU A 75 -8.02 2.90 1.29
CA GLU A 75 -7.35 1.64 1.06
C GLU A 75 -8.01 0.54 1.88
N LEU A 76 -8.39 -0.57 1.24
CA LEU A 76 -8.82 -1.79 1.92
C LEU A 76 -7.60 -2.57 2.35
N VAL A 77 -7.51 -2.88 3.63
CA VAL A 77 -6.37 -3.57 4.24
C VAL A 77 -6.86 -4.78 5.02
N ALA A 78 -6.15 -5.89 4.95
CA ALA A 78 -6.32 -6.98 5.90
C ALA A 78 -5.31 -6.81 7.04
N ILE A 79 -5.74 -7.11 8.25
CA ILE A 79 -4.88 -7.07 9.43
C ILE A 79 -4.50 -8.50 9.81
N GLY A 80 -3.20 -8.75 9.93
CA GLY A 80 -2.63 -10.01 10.37
C GLY A 80 -2.81 -10.24 11.87
N ALA A 81 -2.42 -11.41 12.34
CA ALA A 81 -2.47 -11.79 13.75
C ALA A 81 -1.56 -10.89 14.63
N ASP A 82 -0.53 -10.30 14.06
CA ASP A 82 0.39 -9.36 14.67
C ASP A 82 -0.15 -7.91 14.73
N GLY A 83 -1.38 -7.68 14.26
CA GLY A 83 -2.00 -6.35 14.20
C GLY A 83 -1.50 -5.48 13.05
N LEU A 84 -0.63 -5.98 12.18
CA LEU A 84 -0.05 -5.23 11.07
C LEU A 84 -0.72 -5.57 9.73
N PRO A 85 -0.63 -4.70 8.71
CA PRO A 85 -1.16 -4.96 7.38
C PRO A 85 -0.56 -6.23 6.76
N ASP A 86 -1.41 -7.12 6.27
CA ASP A 86 -1.04 -8.34 5.55
C ASP A 86 -1.69 -8.38 4.16
N PHE A 87 -0.93 -7.94 3.15
CA PHE A 87 -1.40 -7.96 1.76
C PHE A 87 -1.61 -9.39 1.24
N THR A 88 -0.83 -10.38 1.71
CA THR A 88 -0.97 -11.76 1.28
C THR A 88 -2.30 -12.34 1.76
N ALA A 89 -2.67 -12.08 3.03
CA ALA A 89 -3.98 -12.46 3.56
C ALA A 89 -5.12 -11.75 2.82
N LEU A 90 -4.97 -10.45 2.54
CA LEU A 90 -5.94 -9.68 1.75
C LEU A 90 -6.14 -10.30 0.35
N HIS A 91 -5.05 -10.53 -0.37
CA HIS A 91 -5.10 -11.11 -1.71
C HIS A 91 -5.77 -12.50 -1.73
N ARG A 92 -5.46 -13.34 -0.74
CA ARG A 92 -6.08 -14.66 -0.58
C ARG A 92 -7.58 -14.56 -0.31
N ALA A 93 -7.99 -13.65 0.58
CA ALA A 93 -9.40 -13.42 0.91
C ALA A 93 -10.21 -12.98 -0.32
N MET A 94 -9.67 -12.05 -1.12
CA MET A 94 -10.35 -11.57 -2.33
C MET A 94 -10.49 -12.61 -3.43
N ARG A 95 -9.76 -13.73 -3.35
CA ARG A 95 -9.84 -14.88 -4.28
C ARG A 95 -10.69 -16.04 -3.74
N GLY A 96 -11.47 -15.84 -2.68
CA GLY A 96 -12.35 -16.86 -2.12
C GLY A 96 -11.65 -17.82 -1.13
N GLY A 97 -10.57 -17.39 -0.49
CA GLY A 97 -9.90 -18.16 0.57
C GLY A 97 -10.81 -18.41 1.78
N ARG A 98 -10.71 -19.61 2.38
CA ARG A 98 -11.58 -20.07 3.48
C ARG A 98 -11.47 -19.25 4.78
N HIS A 99 -10.39 -18.53 4.99
CA HIS A 99 -10.18 -17.69 6.17
C HIS A 99 -10.39 -16.21 5.79
N ALA A 100 -11.41 -15.62 6.37
CA ALA A 100 -11.68 -14.18 6.21
C ALA A 100 -10.84 -13.38 7.22
N PRO A 101 -9.79 -12.67 6.79
CA PRO A 101 -9.03 -11.82 7.68
C PRO A 101 -9.90 -10.64 8.15
N ARG A 102 -9.52 -9.98 9.23
CA ARG A 102 -10.13 -8.72 9.63
C ARG A 102 -9.82 -7.65 8.57
N LEU A 103 -10.84 -7.25 7.82
CA LEU A 103 -10.73 -6.19 6.81
C LEU A 103 -11.05 -4.84 7.44
N LEU A 104 -10.19 -3.85 7.16
CA LEU A 104 -10.36 -2.44 7.53
C LEU A 104 -10.33 -1.56 6.28
N TYR A 105 -11.12 -0.50 6.28
CA TYR A 105 -11.08 0.54 5.27
C TYR A 105 -10.40 1.79 5.85
N HIS A 106 -9.20 2.08 5.38
CA HIS A 106 -8.40 3.23 5.75
C HIS A 106 -8.72 4.39 4.81
N ALA A 107 -9.63 5.27 5.21
CA ALA A 107 -10.02 6.43 4.42
C ALA A 107 -8.97 7.55 4.58
N PHE A 108 -8.50 8.10 3.46
CA PHE A 108 -7.46 9.12 3.41
C PHE A 108 -7.87 10.38 2.62
N ASP A 109 -9.05 10.37 1.98
CA ASP A 109 -9.59 11.56 1.32
C ASP A 109 -11.13 11.54 1.25
N LEU A 110 -11.73 12.72 1.19
CA LEU A 110 -13.17 12.94 1.03
C LEU A 110 -13.39 13.84 -0.17
N LEU A 111 -14.03 13.32 -1.22
CA LEU A 111 -14.17 14.00 -2.50
C LEU A 111 -15.53 14.68 -2.68
N ARG A 112 -16.52 14.24 -1.90
CA ARG A 112 -17.89 14.80 -1.90
C ARG A 112 -18.55 14.52 -0.56
N ILE A 113 -19.36 15.46 -0.09
CA ILE A 113 -20.18 15.30 1.12
C ILE A 113 -21.43 16.17 1.05
N ARG A 114 -22.60 15.59 1.37
CA ARG A 114 -23.90 16.29 1.42
C ARG A 114 -24.18 17.12 0.17
N GLY A 115 -23.89 16.54 -1.02
CA GLY A 115 -24.09 17.20 -2.33
C GLY A 115 -22.98 18.20 -2.70
N ARG A 116 -22.07 18.58 -1.80
CA ARG A 116 -20.95 19.48 -2.09
C ARG A 116 -19.77 18.70 -2.66
N ASP A 117 -19.29 19.13 -3.81
CA ASP A 117 -18.04 18.67 -4.42
C ASP A 117 -16.84 19.31 -3.69
N LEU A 118 -15.84 18.51 -3.37
CA LEU A 118 -14.63 18.94 -2.67
C LEU A 118 -13.36 18.77 -3.52
N LEU A 119 -13.48 18.41 -4.79
CA LEU A 119 -12.31 18.15 -5.66
C LEU A 119 -11.37 19.35 -5.75
N SER A 120 -11.90 20.58 -5.79
CA SER A 120 -11.11 21.81 -5.82
C SER A 120 -10.67 22.30 -4.44
N ALA A 121 -11.22 21.77 -3.36
CA ALA A 121 -10.88 22.16 -2.01
C ALA A 121 -9.44 21.75 -1.65
N ASP A 122 -8.82 22.47 -0.71
CA ASP A 122 -7.52 22.10 -0.17
C ASP A 122 -7.56 20.71 0.48
N VAL A 123 -6.45 19.99 0.34
CA VAL A 123 -6.29 18.66 0.95
C VAL A 123 -6.50 18.68 2.48
N LEU A 124 -6.09 19.72 3.19
CA LEU A 124 -6.34 19.85 4.64
C LEU A 124 -7.83 20.02 4.95
N GLU A 125 -8.55 20.83 4.16
CA GLU A 125 -10.02 20.96 4.31
C GLU A 125 -10.70 19.60 4.08
N ARG A 126 -10.31 18.87 3.04
CA ARG A 126 -10.87 17.54 2.78
C ARG A 126 -10.56 16.55 3.90
N LYS A 127 -9.35 16.60 4.44
CA LYS A 127 -8.90 15.76 5.57
C LYS A 127 -9.69 16.06 6.84
N GLN A 128 -9.89 17.34 7.18
CA GLN A 128 -10.67 17.73 8.34
C GLN A 128 -12.11 17.22 8.23
N ARG A 129 -12.76 17.47 7.09
CA ARG A 129 -14.12 16.98 6.85
C ARG A 129 -14.21 15.46 6.86
N LEU A 130 -13.17 14.75 6.41
CA LEU A 130 -13.09 13.30 6.50
C LEU A 130 -13.04 12.83 7.96
N ALA A 131 -12.23 13.49 8.79
CA ALA A 131 -12.15 13.19 10.22
C ALA A 131 -13.51 13.34 10.88
N ASP A 132 -14.20 14.47 10.66
CA ASP A 132 -15.54 14.74 11.19
C ASP A 132 -16.56 13.65 10.78
N VAL A 133 -16.49 13.18 9.52
CA VAL A 133 -17.37 12.11 9.03
C VAL A 133 -17.07 10.78 9.72
N LEU A 134 -15.79 10.49 9.95
CA LEU A 134 -15.35 9.21 10.52
C LEU A 134 -15.43 9.14 12.05
N GLU A 135 -15.67 10.23 12.76
CA GLU A 135 -15.91 10.23 14.22
C GLU A 135 -17.01 9.23 14.63
N ARG A 136 -18.00 9.05 13.77
CA ARG A 136 -19.08 8.07 13.95
C ARG A 136 -18.78 6.69 13.38
N GLY A 137 -17.58 6.51 12.86
CA GLY A 137 -17.16 5.27 12.21
C GLY A 137 -16.96 4.13 13.21
N GLY A 138 -17.49 2.96 12.86
CA GLY A 138 -17.26 1.73 13.63
C GLY A 138 -15.84 1.18 13.45
N GLU A 139 -15.59 0.02 14.08
CA GLU A 139 -14.26 -0.61 14.13
C GLU A 139 -13.63 -0.96 12.77
N ARG A 140 -14.40 -0.99 11.69
CA ARG A 140 -13.91 -1.32 10.35
C ARG A 140 -13.45 -0.11 9.54
N LEU A 141 -13.72 1.10 10.02
CA LEU A 141 -13.32 2.34 9.38
C LEU A 141 -12.19 2.99 10.16
N ARG A 142 -11.19 3.48 9.46
CA ARG A 142 -10.05 4.19 10.05
C ARG A 142 -9.76 5.44 9.25
N TYR A 143 -9.60 6.54 9.96
CA TYR A 143 -8.99 7.73 9.40
C TYR A 143 -7.49 7.51 9.23
N VAL A 144 -6.93 7.90 8.10
CA VAL A 144 -5.47 7.89 7.92
C VAL A 144 -4.90 9.18 8.49
N GLU A 145 -4.22 9.06 9.62
CA GLU A 145 -3.55 10.20 10.27
C GLU A 145 -2.45 10.79 9.38
N HIS A 146 -2.12 12.04 9.64
CA HIS A 146 -1.07 12.74 8.92
C HIS A 146 -0.24 13.62 9.85
N VAL A 147 0.99 13.89 9.43
CA VAL A 147 1.89 14.87 10.03
C VAL A 147 2.24 15.94 9.00
N ILE A 148 2.51 17.16 9.43
CA ILE A 148 2.93 18.26 8.56
C ILE A 148 4.44 18.47 8.70
N GLY A 149 5.15 18.61 7.57
CA GLY A 149 6.55 18.98 7.52
C GLY A 149 7.58 17.90 7.84
N LEU A 150 7.18 16.84 8.55
CA LEU A 150 8.05 15.78 9.09
C LEU A 150 8.14 14.56 8.16
N GLY A 151 8.31 14.78 6.85
CA GLY A 151 8.33 13.70 5.85
C GLY A 151 9.47 12.70 6.01
N PRO A 152 10.74 13.15 6.12
CA PRO A 152 11.88 12.24 6.32
C PRO A 152 11.78 11.44 7.61
N GLU A 153 11.33 12.06 8.70
CA GLU A 153 11.17 11.42 10.02
C GLU A 153 10.09 10.34 9.96
N LEU A 154 8.92 10.66 9.38
CA LEU A 154 7.87 9.67 9.18
C LEU A 154 8.32 8.53 8.27
N HIS A 155 9.09 8.83 7.20
CA HIS A 155 9.63 7.80 6.31
C HIS A 155 10.62 6.88 7.04
N ALA A 156 11.53 7.43 7.85
CA ALA A 156 12.46 6.64 8.65
C ALA A 156 11.73 5.75 9.66
N HIS A 157 10.69 6.30 10.32
CA HIS A 157 9.87 5.54 11.25
C HIS A 157 9.09 4.41 10.54
N ALA A 158 8.45 4.71 9.41
CA ALA A 158 7.77 3.72 8.58
C ALA A 158 8.72 2.60 8.11
N HIS A 159 9.97 2.97 7.74
CA HIS A 159 11.00 2.00 7.38
C HIS A 159 11.32 1.08 8.57
N GLY A 160 11.54 1.63 9.77
CA GLY A 160 11.83 0.84 10.98
C GLY A 160 10.70 -0.15 11.36
N LEU A 161 9.45 0.21 11.08
CA LEU A 161 8.27 -0.64 11.34
C LEU A 161 7.95 -1.63 10.20
N GLY A 162 8.74 -1.66 9.12
CA GLY A 162 8.47 -2.52 7.96
C GLY A 162 7.19 -2.15 7.20
N ILE A 163 6.79 -0.89 7.22
CA ILE A 163 5.65 -0.36 6.46
C ILE A 163 6.07 -0.09 5.01
N GLU A 164 5.13 -0.18 4.05
CA GLU A 164 5.41 -0.04 2.61
C GLU A 164 6.09 1.30 2.25
N GLY A 165 5.81 2.36 2.99
CA GLY A 165 6.33 3.70 2.75
C GLY A 165 5.40 4.78 3.24
N ILE A 166 5.53 5.97 2.67
CA ILE A 166 4.67 7.11 2.97
C ILE A 166 4.08 7.73 1.70
N VAL A 167 3.00 8.47 1.88
CA VAL A 167 2.41 9.36 0.87
C VAL A 167 2.58 10.80 1.34
N SER A 168 3.11 11.66 0.48
CA SER A 168 3.23 13.09 0.74
C SER A 168 2.25 13.84 -0.17
N LYS A 169 1.38 14.66 0.41
CA LYS A 169 0.39 15.47 -0.30
C LYS A 169 0.71 16.94 -0.10
N LYS A 170 0.77 17.70 -1.20
CA LYS A 170 1.06 19.14 -1.14
C LYS A 170 -0.15 19.90 -0.61
N ILE A 171 0.04 20.66 0.46
CA ILE A 171 -0.98 21.54 1.04
C ILE A 171 -1.33 22.64 0.03
N GLY A 172 -2.58 23.06 -0.02
CA GLY A 172 -3.11 23.97 -1.05
C GLY A 172 -3.52 23.25 -2.34
N SER A 173 -3.39 21.90 -2.43
CA SER A 173 -3.73 21.18 -3.65
C SER A 173 -5.13 20.56 -3.62
N GLY A 174 -5.86 20.74 -4.74
CA GLY A 174 -7.08 19.99 -5.00
C GLY A 174 -6.81 18.53 -5.41
N TYR A 175 -7.89 17.79 -5.53
CA TYR A 175 -7.87 16.40 -6.04
C TYR A 175 -8.16 16.40 -7.55
N ARG A 176 -7.32 15.73 -8.33
CA ARG A 176 -7.41 15.65 -9.79
C ARG A 176 -7.72 14.22 -10.24
N PRO A 177 -9.00 13.87 -10.46
CA PRO A 177 -9.40 12.53 -10.86
C PRO A 177 -8.64 11.99 -12.07
N GLY A 178 -8.24 10.71 -12.02
CA GLY A 178 -7.57 10.01 -13.13
C GLY A 178 -6.14 10.46 -13.44
N SER A 179 -5.68 11.56 -12.85
CA SER A 179 -4.37 12.16 -13.16
C SER A 179 -3.27 11.71 -12.18
N ARG A 180 -2.01 12.03 -12.53
CA ARG A 180 -0.82 11.76 -11.72
C ARG A 180 -0.03 13.06 -11.48
N PRO A 181 -0.54 14.00 -10.69
CA PRO A 181 0.16 15.25 -10.43
C PRO A 181 1.35 15.05 -9.49
N ARG A 182 2.34 15.96 -9.55
CA ARG A 182 3.44 16.01 -8.58
C ARG A 182 3.03 16.50 -7.20
N ALA A 183 1.76 16.87 -7.01
CA ALA A 183 1.22 17.24 -5.71
C ALA A 183 1.02 16.04 -4.77
N TRP A 184 1.00 14.80 -5.31
CA TRP A 184 0.90 13.58 -4.54
C TRP A 184 2.08 12.66 -4.85
N LEU A 185 2.93 12.45 -3.86
CA LEU A 185 4.14 11.65 -3.98
C LEU A 185 4.03 10.38 -3.15
N LYS A 186 4.68 9.31 -3.62
CA LYS A 186 4.93 8.12 -2.81
C LYS A 186 6.42 7.91 -2.65
N VAL A 187 6.84 7.66 -1.42
CA VAL A 187 8.21 7.28 -1.07
C VAL A 187 8.16 5.90 -0.44
N LYS A 188 8.72 4.92 -1.12
CA LYS A 188 8.67 3.52 -0.68
C LYS A 188 9.82 3.20 0.26
N CYS A 189 9.55 2.35 1.26
CA CYS A 189 10.55 1.73 2.12
C CYS A 189 11.03 0.44 1.49
N PHE A 190 12.32 0.38 1.17
CA PHE A 190 12.95 -0.82 0.66
C PHE A 190 13.94 -1.35 1.71
N HIS A 191 13.94 -2.66 1.87
CA HIS A 191 14.85 -3.38 2.75
C HIS A 191 15.76 -4.28 1.94
N VAL A 192 16.95 -4.55 2.47
CA VAL A 192 17.90 -5.49 1.87
C VAL A 192 17.97 -6.71 2.76
N HIS A 193 17.73 -7.86 2.20
CA HIS A 193 17.78 -9.15 2.88
C HIS A 193 18.64 -10.13 2.10
N ARG A 194 19.18 -11.14 2.79
CA ARG A 194 19.92 -12.25 2.18
C ARG A 194 19.02 -13.44 2.02
N PHE A 195 19.08 -14.05 0.83
CA PHE A 195 18.36 -15.26 0.47
C PHE A 195 19.27 -16.24 -0.23
N THR A 196 18.96 -17.52 -0.11
CA THR A 196 19.65 -18.58 -0.85
C THR A 196 18.84 -18.94 -2.10
N ILE A 197 19.51 -19.05 -3.24
CA ILE A 197 18.91 -19.52 -4.48
C ILE A 197 18.58 -21.00 -4.34
N SER A 198 17.32 -21.36 -4.51
CA SER A 198 16.88 -22.74 -4.55
C SER A 198 16.84 -23.31 -5.97
N ARG A 199 16.50 -22.47 -6.96
CA ARG A 199 16.37 -22.89 -8.36
C ARG A 199 16.52 -21.71 -9.32
N ILE A 200 17.08 -21.97 -10.52
CA ILE A 200 17.10 -21.03 -11.64
C ILE A 200 15.85 -21.26 -12.51
N LEU A 201 15.16 -20.18 -12.88
CA LEU A 201 13.90 -20.19 -13.62
C LEU A 201 14.01 -19.25 -14.86
N GLY A 202 14.80 -19.65 -15.85
CA GLY A 202 15.03 -18.80 -17.02
C GLY A 202 15.65 -17.45 -16.65
N GLY A 203 14.88 -16.36 -16.72
CA GLY A 203 15.32 -15.00 -16.35
C GLY A 203 15.13 -14.64 -14.89
N GLU A 204 14.74 -15.58 -14.03
CA GLU A 204 14.46 -15.36 -12.61
C GLU A 204 15.13 -16.45 -11.75
N VAL A 205 15.27 -16.18 -10.46
CA VAL A 205 15.73 -17.17 -9.49
C VAL A 205 14.68 -17.33 -8.39
N ALA A 206 14.33 -18.58 -8.06
CA ALA A 206 13.55 -18.90 -6.88
C ALA A 206 14.47 -18.85 -5.66
N VAL A 207 14.01 -18.23 -4.58
CA VAL A 207 14.81 -18.03 -3.37
C VAL A 207 14.10 -18.53 -2.14
N VAL A 208 14.88 -18.95 -1.16
CA VAL A 208 14.45 -19.40 0.15
C VAL A 208 15.10 -18.53 1.24
N GLU A 209 14.42 -18.44 2.36
CA GLU A 209 14.94 -17.88 3.60
C GLU A 209 16.07 -18.76 4.17
N PRO A 210 16.87 -18.27 5.12
CA PRO A 210 17.88 -19.11 5.78
C PRO A 210 17.31 -20.39 6.40
N ALA A 211 16.06 -20.37 6.87
CA ALA A 211 15.35 -21.53 7.40
C ALA A 211 14.82 -22.50 6.31
N GLY A 212 15.07 -22.24 5.03
CA GLY A 212 14.59 -23.07 3.91
C GLY A 212 13.18 -22.77 3.41
N THR A 213 12.45 -21.86 4.05
CA THR A 213 11.10 -21.47 3.62
C THR A 213 11.12 -20.73 2.29
N PRO A 214 10.27 -21.07 1.29
CA PRO A 214 10.20 -20.36 0.03
C PRO A 214 9.79 -18.90 0.19
N ALA A 215 10.67 -17.96 -0.20
CA ALA A 215 10.43 -16.52 -0.12
C ALA A 215 9.88 -15.90 -1.43
N GLY A 216 9.99 -16.60 -2.55
CA GLY A 216 9.47 -16.15 -3.84
C GLY A 216 10.48 -16.22 -4.97
N VAL A 217 10.31 -15.32 -5.96
CA VAL A 217 11.20 -15.21 -7.11
C VAL A 217 11.82 -13.82 -7.23
N VAL A 218 13.03 -13.75 -7.73
CA VAL A 218 13.77 -12.51 -7.96
C VAL A 218 14.14 -12.45 -9.45
N PRO A 219 13.69 -11.44 -10.20
CA PRO A 219 14.06 -11.26 -11.59
C PRO A 219 15.55 -10.89 -11.72
N VAL A 220 16.20 -11.44 -12.74
CA VAL A 220 17.60 -11.18 -13.05
C VAL A 220 17.70 -10.65 -14.49
N TYR A 221 17.87 -9.35 -14.61
CA TYR A 221 17.86 -8.67 -15.92
C TYR A 221 19.19 -8.74 -16.67
N SER A 222 20.27 -9.10 -15.98
CA SER A 222 21.62 -9.18 -16.55
C SER A 222 21.98 -10.64 -16.89
N ARG A 223 22.14 -10.96 -18.20
CA ARG A 223 22.58 -12.29 -18.64
C ARG A 223 23.93 -12.70 -18.05
N PRO A 224 24.98 -11.85 -18.01
CA PRO A 224 26.24 -12.20 -17.36
C PRO A 224 26.08 -12.48 -15.85
N GLN A 225 25.19 -11.74 -15.18
CA GLN A 225 24.90 -11.98 -13.76
C GLN A 225 24.18 -13.32 -13.58
N LEU A 226 23.17 -13.61 -14.40
CA LEU A 226 22.43 -14.87 -14.37
C LEU A 226 23.33 -16.08 -14.58
N ALA A 227 24.30 -15.99 -15.52
CA ALA A 227 25.26 -17.05 -15.84
C ALA A 227 26.15 -17.43 -14.63
N ARG A 228 26.31 -16.55 -13.65
CA ARG A 228 27.12 -16.75 -12.43
C ARG A 228 26.35 -17.34 -11.28
N LEU A 229 25.00 -17.36 -11.38
CA LEU A 229 24.13 -17.84 -10.31
C LEU A 229 24.00 -19.37 -10.36
N ARG A 230 23.95 -19.99 -9.20
CA ARG A 230 23.75 -21.44 -9.02
C ARG A 230 22.80 -21.66 -7.83
N PRO A 231 22.05 -22.77 -7.76
CA PRO A 231 21.42 -23.21 -6.53
C PRO A 231 22.43 -23.26 -5.38
N GLY A 232 22.04 -22.85 -4.18
CA GLY A 232 22.93 -22.71 -3.02
C GLY A 232 23.66 -21.37 -2.92
N THR A 233 23.69 -20.55 -3.98
CA THR A 233 24.29 -19.21 -3.93
C THR A 233 23.47 -18.29 -3.04
N THR A 234 24.15 -17.59 -2.12
CA THR A 234 23.52 -16.50 -1.33
C THR A 234 23.57 -15.20 -2.10
N ILE A 235 22.46 -14.49 -2.12
CA ILE A 235 22.30 -13.20 -2.79
C ILE A 235 21.70 -12.16 -1.86
N GLU A 236 22.04 -10.90 -2.09
CA GLU A 236 21.36 -9.75 -1.47
C GLU A 236 20.25 -9.27 -2.39
N VAL A 237 19.06 -9.17 -1.81
CA VAL A 237 17.85 -8.77 -2.53
C VAL A 237 17.26 -7.55 -1.85
N LYS A 238 17.06 -6.49 -2.63
CA LYS A 238 16.27 -5.33 -2.24
C LYS A 238 14.80 -5.65 -2.51
N SER A 239 13.96 -5.54 -1.51
CA SER A 239 12.52 -5.75 -1.65
C SER A 239 11.71 -4.71 -0.88
N LEU A 240 10.45 -4.55 -1.27
CA LEU A 240 9.49 -3.78 -0.51
C LEU A 240 9.15 -4.56 0.77
N ALA A 241 9.04 -3.85 1.91
CA ALA A 241 8.64 -4.33 3.23
C ALA A 241 8.35 -5.84 3.28
N TRP A 242 9.40 -6.65 3.51
CA TRP A 242 9.29 -8.11 3.57
C TRP A 242 9.44 -8.59 5.02
N ARG A 243 8.72 -9.64 5.36
CA ARG A 243 8.80 -10.34 6.65
C ARG A 243 8.93 -11.84 6.43
N PRO A 244 9.54 -12.60 7.35
CA PRO A 244 9.59 -14.06 7.29
C PRO A 244 8.21 -14.68 7.05
N GLY A 245 8.15 -15.67 6.17
CA GLY A 245 6.91 -16.34 5.76
C GLY A 245 6.08 -15.60 4.72
N GLN A 246 6.46 -14.38 4.33
CA GLN A 246 5.80 -13.64 3.26
C GLN A 246 6.53 -13.76 1.92
N LYS A 247 5.80 -13.61 0.82
CA LYS A 247 6.41 -13.55 -0.52
C LYS A 247 7.07 -12.21 -0.78
N LEU A 248 8.25 -12.24 -1.36
CA LEU A 248 8.96 -11.05 -1.85
C LEU A 248 8.10 -10.24 -2.84
N ARG A 249 8.15 -8.92 -2.68
CA ARG A 249 7.45 -7.97 -3.57
C ARG A 249 8.42 -6.91 -4.05
N HIS A 250 8.35 -6.57 -5.34
CA HIS A 250 9.28 -5.65 -5.99
C HIS A 250 10.75 -6.00 -5.73
N ALA A 251 11.05 -7.31 -5.78
CA ALA A 251 12.37 -7.82 -5.53
C ALA A 251 13.35 -7.40 -6.63
N THR A 252 14.55 -7.02 -6.23
CA THR A 252 15.66 -6.67 -7.14
C THR A 252 16.94 -7.29 -6.60
N LEU A 253 17.64 -8.06 -7.44
CA LEU A 253 18.97 -8.58 -7.11
C LEU A 253 19.96 -7.42 -7.03
N LEU A 254 20.63 -7.27 -5.89
CA LEU A 254 21.67 -6.26 -5.69
C LEU A 254 23.07 -6.83 -5.91
N SER A 255 23.38 -7.92 -5.21
CA SER A 255 24.71 -8.52 -5.24
C SER A 255 24.66 -10.02 -5.02
N ILE A 256 25.73 -10.70 -5.44
CA ILE A 256 26.04 -12.09 -5.07
C ILE A 256 26.96 -12.00 -3.85
N VAL A 257 26.57 -12.64 -2.75
CA VAL A 257 27.40 -12.70 -1.54
C VAL A 257 28.52 -13.71 -1.78
N PRO A 258 29.80 -13.32 -1.69
CA PRO A 258 30.89 -14.27 -1.81
C PRO A 258 30.78 -15.37 -0.75
N ASP A 259 31.02 -16.63 -1.16
CA ASP A 259 31.15 -17.71 -0.21
C ASP A 259 32.45 -17.50 0.60
N PRO A 260 32.36 -17.34 1.92
CA PRO A 260 33.56 -17.15 2.74
C PRO A 260 34.54 -18.35 2.65
N LEU A 261 34.06 -19.54 2.28
CA LEU A 261 34.85 -20.75 2.15
C LEU A 261 35.51 -20.89 0.77
N ALA A 262 35.05 -20.16 -0.25
CA ALA A 262 35.60 -20.21 -1.60
C ALA A 262 36.98 -19.49 -1.75
N LYS A 263 37.49 -18.82 -0.71
CA LYS A 263 38.81 -18.16 -0.69
C LYS A 263 39.95 -19.04 -0.16
N ALA A 264 39.64 -20.26 0.24
CA ALA A 264 40.62 -21.19 0.86
C ALA A 264 40.97 -22.39 -0.02
N ALA A 265 40.66 -22.33 -1.32
CA ALA A 265 41.05 -23.36 -2.30
C ALA A 265 41.98 -22.77 -3.37
#